data_8e35af09bca1c3a43221a176479fbcaa
#
_entry.id   8e35af09bca1c3a43221a176479fbcaa
#
_cell.length_a   1.000
_cell.length_b   1.000
_cell.length_c   1.000
_cell.angle_alpha   90.00
_cell.angle_beta   90.00
_cell.angle_gamma   90.00
#
_symmetry.space_group_name_H-M   'P 1'
#
loop_
_entity.id
_entity.type
_entity.pdbx_description
1 polymer ?
#
loop_
_entity_poly.entity_id
_entity_poly.type
_entity_poly.pdbx_seq_one_letter_code
_entity_poly.pdbx_strand_id
1 'polypeptide(L)'
;YEQRDHNRNGMCEYGATDGTLEAAAWESGMDNAIRFDGAVMLKNEGYEDAWSMDQESVDLNAYLALECKLLKKFSSLLKIPFDAPDYSSQVADYFFDKNINFFCDRRLKDGSFIEEPGCEAYTPLWTRIATQAQVDSMLPMLQDTAKFSTYIPFPTIAADNPKYNPRGYWRGPIWLDQTYFAIRGLRNYGYNQLADEYTLQVFDRLSGLKEGAPIHENYGTHTGERLKAPHFSWRSSPLLMMYDRKSTRLNSSH
;
A
#
# COMPACT_ATOMS: atom_id res chain seq x y z
N TYR A 1 -12.07 -15.62 3.94
CA TYR A 1 -11.67 -15.40 2.54
C TYR A 1 -12.80 -15.75 1.56
N GLU A 2 -13.49 -16.89 1.71
CA GLU A 2 -14.57 -17.31 0.79
C GLU A 2 -15.67 -16.25 0.60
N GLN A 3 -15.89 -15.38 1.57
CA GLN A 3 -16.84 -14.26 1.47
C GLN A 3 -16.28 -13.05 0.70
N ARG A 4 -15.00 -13.08 0.33
CA ARG A 4 -14.28 -12.00 -0.36
C ARG A 4 -13.53 -12.50 -1.61
N ASP A 5 -13.95 -13.62 -2.15
CA ASP A 5 -13.49 -14.23 -3.40
C ASP A 5 -14.71 -14.56 -4.25
N HIS A 6 -15.26 -13.54 -4.92
CA HIS A 6 -16.52 -13.60 -5.64
C HIS A 6 -16.49 -14.61 -6.79
N ASN A 7 -15.39 -14.64 -7.53
CA ASN A 7 -15.22 -15.51 -8.70
C ASN A 7 -14.52 -16.85 -8.36
N ARG A 8 -14.12 -17.07 -7.10
CA ARG A 8 -13.49 -18.29 -6.58
C ARG A 8 -12.16 -18.65 -7.28
N ASN A 9 -11.40 -17.65 -7.64
CA ASN A 9 -10.06 -17.84 -8.25
C ASN A 9 -8.92 -17.81 -7.23
N GLY A 10 -9.22 -17.56 -5.95
CA GLY A 10 -8.25 -17.46 -4.85
C GLY A 10 -7.68 -16.06 -4.64
N MET A 11 -8.16 -15.05 -5.38
CA MET A 11 -7.84 -13.63 -5.17
C MET A 11 -9.04 -12.94 -4.53
N CYS A 12 -8.78 -12.09 -3.54
CA CYS A 12 -9.82 -11.47 -2.75
C CYS A 12 -10.09 -10.02 -3.17
N GLU A 13 -11.35 -9.61 -2.97
CA GLU A 13 -11.84 -8.27 -3.14
C GLU A 13 -12.13 -7.62 -1.78
N TYR A 14 -12.03 -6.29 -1.68
CA TYR A 14 -12.66 -5.55 -0.58
C TYR A 14 -14.18 -5.61 -0.70
N GLY A 15 -14.87 -5.55 0.41
CA GLY A 15 -16.31 -5.69 0.41
C GLY A 15 -16.99 -5.10 1.64
N ALA A 16 -18.29 -5.33 1.76
CA ALA A 16 -19.08 -4.82 2.86
C ALA A 16 -20.27 -5.73 3.16
N THR A 17 -20.80 -5.65 4.37
CA THR A 17 -22.02 -6.36 4.78
C THR A 17 -23.28 -5.62 4.36
N ASP A 18 -23.24 -4.31 4.21
CA ASP A 18 -24.38 -3.46 3.81
C ASP A 18 -24.50 -3.28 2.29
N GLY A 19 -23.55 -3.84 1.51
CA GLY A 19 -23.53 -3.79 0.06
C GLY A 19 -23.19 -2.43 -0.54
N THR A 20 -22.70 -1.47 0.28
CA THR A 20 -22.31 -0.15 -0.23
C THR A 20 -20.83 -0.09 -0.63
N LEU A 21 -20.54 0.62 -1.73
CA LEU A 21 -19.17 0.86 -2.17
C LEU A 21 -18.38 1.67 -1.12
N GLU A 22 -19.03 2.60 -0.44
CA GLU A 22 -18.40 3.41 0.60
C GLU A 22 -17.88 2.54 1.75
N ALA A 23 -18.70 1.61 2.27
CA ALA A 23 -18.26 0.72 3.34
C ALA A 23 -17.17 -0.25 2.88
N ALA A 24 -17.21 -0.72 1.63
CA ALA A 24 -16.16 -1.56 1.06
C ALA A 24 -14.84 -0.79 0.89
N ALA A 25 -14.89 0.49 0.49
CA ALA A 25 -13.72 1.36 0.45
C ALA A 25 -13.16 1.61 1.87
N TRP A 26 -14.01 1.78 2.88
CA TRP A 26 -13.58 1.89 4.29
C TRP A 26 -12.91 0.59 4.80
N GLU A 27 -13.37 -0.58 4.36
CA GLU A 27 -12.69 -1.85 4.68
C GLU A 27 -11.24 -1.86 4.22
N SER A 28 -10.93 -1.20 3.09
CA SER A 28 -9.55 -1.08 2.60
C SER A 28 -8.69 -0.11 3.42
N GLY A 29 -9.31 0.78 4.20
CA GLY A 29 -8.66 1.92 4.87
C GLY A 29 -8.28 3.07 3.95
N MET A 30 -8.57 2.98 2.64
CA MET A 30 -8.27 3.99 1.62
C MET A 30 -9.57 4.60 1.07
N ASP A 31 -10.36 5.19 1.94
CA ASP A 31 -11.79 5.53 1.84
C ASP A 31 -12.28 6.07 0.49
N ASN A 32 -11.48 6.86 -0.20
CA ASN A 32 -11.85 7.46 -1.48
C ASN A 32 -10.74 7.34 -2.54
N ALA A 33 -9.96 6.27 -2.48
CA ALA A 33 -8.89 6.03 -3.44
C ALA A 33 -9.41 5.98 -4.87
N ILE A 34 -8.64 6.54 -5.81
CA ILE A 34 -9.01 6.65 -7.23
C ILE A 34 -9.27 5.28 -7.86
N ARG A 35 -8.52 4.25 -7.43
CA ARG A 35 -8.67 2.88 -7.93
C ARG A 35 -10.07 2.30 -7.73
N PHE A 36 -10.85 2.85 -6.81
CA PHE A 36 -12.25 2.45 -6.57
C PHE A 36 -13.28 3.25 -7.38
N ASP A 37 -12.83 4.27 -8.14
CA ASP A 37 -13.74 5.02 -8.99
C ASP A 37 -14.40 4.10 -10.02
N GLY A 38 -15.73 4.03 -9.99
CA GLY A 38 -16.52 3.19 -10.90
C GLY A 38 -16.54 1.70 -10.54
N ALA A 39 -16.04 1.30 -9.37
CA ALA A 39 -16.28 -0.06 -8.85
C ALA A 39 -17.77 -0.27 -8.53
N VAL A 40 -18.24 -1.50 -8.70
CA VAL A 40 -19.62 -1.92 -8.45
C VAL A 40 -19.63 -3.01 -7.39
N MET A 41 -20.64 -3.02 -6.54
CA MET A 41 -20.80 -4.05 -5.53
C MET A 41 -21.55 -5.27 -6.10
N LEU A 42 -20.96 -6.45 -5.90
CA LEU A 42 -21.51 -7.73 -6.30
C LEU A 42 -21.89 -8.51 -5.04
N LYS A 43 -23.10 -9.05 -5.01
CA LYS A 43 -23.53 -9.92 -3.92
C LYS A 43 -22.90 -11.30 -4.04
N ASN A 44 -22.33 -11.82 -2.96
CA ASN A 44 -21.72 -13.15 -2.94
C ASN A 44 -22.76 -14.21 -2.63
N GLU A 45 -22.90 -15.18 -3.52
CA GLU A 45 -23.85 -16.26 -3.38
C GLU A 45 -23.55 -17.16 -2.18
N GLY A 46 -24.58 -17.58 -1.48
CA GLY A 46 -24.46 -18.44 -0.29
C GLY A 46 -24.23 -17.71 1.02
N TYR A 47 -24.14 -16.38 1.00
CA TYR A 47 -23.99 -15.55 2.20
C TYR A 47 -25.07 -14.48 2.25
N GLU A 48 -25.65 -14.25 3.45
CA GLU A 48 -26.76 -13.30 3.60
C GLU A 48 -26.29 -11.85 3.45
N ASP A 49 -25.17 -11.50 4.10
CA ASP A 49 -24.65 -10.14 4.18
C ASP A 49 -23.18 -10.09 3.71
N ALA A 50 -22.92 -10.57 2.49
CA ALA A 50 -21.59 -10.52 1.91
C ALA A 50 -21.64 -9.95 0.49
N TRP A 51 -20.93 -8.82 0.33
CA TRP A 51 -20.79 -8.13 -0.93
C TRP A 51 -19.31 -7.84 -1.18
N SER A 52 -18.86 -7.97 -2.40
CA SER A 52 -17.50 -7.63 -2.84
C SER A 52 -17.53 -6.57 -3.93
N MET A 53 -16.48 -5.77 -4.03
CA MET A 53 -16.24 -4.94 -5.21
C MET A 53 -16.04 -5.84 -6.43
N ASP A 54 -16.35 -5.35 -7.63
CA ASP A 54 -16.08 -6.03 -8.91
C ASP A 54 -14.60 -5.94 -9.32
N GLN A 55 -13.70 -5.85 -8.33
CA GLN A 55 -12.25 -5.78 -8.52
C GLN A 55 -11.48 -6.46 -7.39
N GLU A 56 -10.47 -7.23 -7.77
CA GLU A 56 -9.50 -7.84 -6.88
C GLU A 56 -8.42 -6.83 -6.52
N SER A 57 -8.03 -6.79 -5.24
CA SER A 57 -7.15 -5.75 -4.72
C SER A 57 -5.77 -6.28 -4.36
N VAL A 58 -4.74 -5.67 -4.94
CA VAL A 58 -3.35 -6.13 -4.82
C VAL A 58 -2.83 -6.07 -3.38
N ASP A 59 -3.13 -5.02 -2.64
CA ASP A 59 -2.69 -4.84 -1.25
C ASP A 59 -3.34 -5.87 -0.32
N LEU A 60 -4.65 -6.11 -0.44
CA LEU A 60 -5.35 -7.14 0.32
C LEU A 60 -4.71 -8.51 0.11
N ASN A 61 -4.51 -8.91 -1.14
CA ASN A 61 -3.92 -10.22 -1.46
C ASN A 61 -2.45 -10.32 -1.05
N ALA A 62 -1.70 -9.21 -1.07
CA ALA A 62 -0.33 -9.16 -0.55
C ALA A 62 -0.29 -9.33 0.98
N TYR A 63 -1.24 -8.74 1.72
CA TYR A 63 -1.38 -8.97 3.17
C TYR A 63 -1.72 -10.42 3.47
N LEU A 64 -2.67 -11.01 2.73
CA LEU A 64 -3.07 -12.41 2.91
C LEU A 64 -1.93 -13.39 2.63
N ALA A 65 -1.13 -13.13 1.59
CA ALA A 65 0.06 -13.93 1.30
C ALA A 65 1.10 -13.84 2.43
N LEU A 66 1.33 -12.65 2.99
CA LEU A 66 2.19 -12.48 4.16
C LEU A 66 1.63 -13.20 5.39
N GLU A 67 0.33 -13.10 5.65
CA GLU A 67 -0.35 -13.79 6.74
C GLU A 67 -0.12 -15.31 6.68
N CYS A 68 -0.32 -15.92 5.50
CA CYS A 68 -0.06 -17.33 5.29
C CYS A 68 1.40 -17.70 5.62
N LYS A 69 2.38 -16.90 5.22
CA LYS A 69 3.79 -17.09 5.58
C LYS A 69 4.02 -17.03 7.09
N LEU A 70 3.42 -16.08 7.77
CA LEU A 70 3.54 -15.91 9.22
C LEU A 70 2.86 -17.06 9.97
N LEU A 71 1.67 -17.48 9.56
CA LEU A 71 0.97 -18.62 10.12
C LEU A 71 1.77 -19.92 9.97
N LYS A 72 2.40 -20.16 8.83
CA LYS A 72 3.35 -21.29 8.64
C LYS A 72 4.52 -21.22 9.61
N LYS A 73 5.09 -20.04 9.81
CA LYS A 73 6.18 -19.84 10.77
C LYS A 73 5.71 -20.15 12.19
N PHE A 74 4.54 -19.67 12.61
CA PHE A 74 3.96 -19.96 13.92
C PHE A 74 3.61 -21.44 14.07
N SER A 75 3.03 -22.07 13.06
CA SER A 75 2.78 -23.52 13.00
C SER A 75 4.05 -24.31 13.31
N SER A 76 5.16 -23.97 12.66
CA SER A 76 6.44 -24.62 12.89
C SER A 76 6.97 -24.41 14.31
N LEU A 77 6.85 -23.19 14.86
CA LEU A 77 7.30 -22.87 16.22
C LEU A 77 6.45 -23.56 17.30
N LEU A 78 5.14 -23.60 17.09
CA LEU A 78 4.18 -24.16 18.04
C LEU A 78 3.94 -25.66 17.86
N LYS A 79 4.44 -26.24 16.78
CA LYS A 79 4.21 -27.64 16.37
C LYS A 79 2.70 -27.93 16.17
N ILE A 80 1.94 -26.95 15.70
CA ILE A 80 0.51 -27.07 15.37
C ILE A 80 0.41 -27.14 13.83
N PRO A 81 -0.21 -28.16 13.24
CA PRO A 81 -0.33 -28.27 11.79
C PRO A 81 -1.07 -27.05 11.19
N PHE A 82 -0.49 -26.49 10.13
CA PHE A 82 -1.14 -25.48 9.30
C PHE A 82 -0.75 -25.76 7.84
N ASP A 83 -1.73 -26.20 7.08
CA ASP A 83 -1.54 -26.53 5.68
C ASP A 83 -2.22 -25.48 4.80
N ALA A 84 -1.40 -24.57 4.28
CA ALA A 84 -1.82 -23.61 3.28
C ALA A 84 -0.68 -23.45 2.26
N PRO A 85 -0.98 -23.29 0.96
CA PRO A 85 0.05 -23.02 -0.04
C PRO A 85 0.72 -21.66 0.18
N ASP A 86 1.90 -21.49 -0.43
CA ASP A 86 2.52 -20.16 -0.51
C ASP A 86 1.96 -19.43 -1.73
N TYR A 87 1.11 -18.45 -1.49
CA TYR A 87 0.46 -17.66 -2.53
C TYR A 87 1.33 -16.54 -3.10
N SER A 88 2.55 -16.34 -2.59
CA SER A 88 3.34 -15.13 -2.88
C SER A 88 3.63 -14.93 -4.35
N SER A 89 4.12 -15.98 -5.04
CA SER A 89 4.42 -15.88 -6.47
C SER A 89 3.16 -15.69 -7.31
N GLN A 90 2.08 -16.40 -6.96
CA GLN A 90 0.80 -16.27 -7.65
C GLN A 90 0.27 -14.83 -7.56
N VAL A 91 0.26 -14.23 -6.36
CA VAL A 91 -0.18 -12.84 -6.14
C VAL A 91 0.74 -11.87 -6.88
N ALA A 92 2.06 -12.05 -6.79
CA ALA A 92 3.02 -11.17 -7.45
C ALA A 92 2.89 -11.21 -8.97
N ASP A 93 2.69 -12.37 -9.57
CA ASP A 93 2.56 -12.49 -11.03
C ASP A 93 1.18 -12.00 -11.51
N TYR A 94 0.14 -12.25 -10.71
CA TYR A 94 -1.23 -11.90 -11.08
C TYR A 94 -1.48 -10.39 -11.13
N PHE A 95 -0.97 -9.63 -10.16
CA PHE A 95 -1.22 -8.20 -10.02
C PHE A 95 -0.17 -7.30 -10.68
N PHE A 96 0.89 -7.85 -11.25
CA PHE A 96 1.94 -7.06 -11.89
C PHE A 96 1.62 -6.78 -13.35
N ASP A 97 1.30 -5.53 -13.68
CA ASP A 97 1.13 -5.07 -15.05
C ASP A 97 2.50 -4.80 -15.69
N LYS A 98 2.85 -5.65 -16.66
CA LYS A 98 4.13 -5.55 -17.41
C LYS A 98 4.14 -4.40 -18.41
N ASN A 99 2.98 -3.84 -18.79
CA ASN A 99 2.92 -2.72 -19.73
C ASN A 99 3.39 -1.42 -19.09
N ILE A 100 2.99 -1.19 -17.85
CA ILE A 100 3.37 -0.01 -17.08
C ILE A 100 4.45 -0.30 -16.02
N ASN A 101 4.84 -1.58 -15.85
CA ASN A 101 5.78 -2.04 -14.83
C ASN A 101 5.39 -1.62 -13.41
N PHE A 102 4.13 -1.90 -13.04
CA PHE A 102 3.61 -1.54 -11.72
C PHE A 102 2.56 -2.53 -11.24
N PHE A 103 2.38 -2.64 -9.92
CA PHE A 103 1.29 -3.44 -9.34
C PHE A 103 -0.01 -2.67 -9.40
N CYS A 104 -1.07 -3.32 -9.90
CA CYS A 104 -2.41 -2.74 -10.04
C CYS A 104 -3.49 -3.75 -9.68
N ASP A 105 -4.63 -3.25 -9.21
CA ASP A 105 -5.86 -4.03 -9.04
C ASP A 105 -6.37 -4.55 -10.38
N ARG A 106 -7.24 -5.56 -10.35
CA ARG A 106 -7.82 -6.16 -11.56
C ARG A 106 -9.34 -6.20 -11.51
N ARG A 107 -9.97 -5.95 -12.66
CA ARG A 107 -11.43 -6.10 -12.82
C ARG A 107 -11.81 -7.57 -12.87
N LEU A 108 -12.88 -7.94 -12.16
CA LEU A 108 -13.43 -9.31 -12.22
C LEU A 108 -13.99 -9.67 -13.58
N LYS A 109 -14.59 -8.71 -14.28
CA LYS A 109 -15.30 -8.93 -15.53
C LYS A 109 -14.45 -9.55 -16.64
N ASP A 110 -13.20 -9.08 -16.77
CA ASP A 110 -12.35 -9.43 -17.90
C ASP A 110 -10.86 -9.57 -17.51
N GLY A 111 -10.56 -9.40 -16.24
CA GLY A 111 -9.20 -9.47 -15.71
C GLY A 111 -8.31 -8.31 -16.16
N SER A 112 -8.85 -7.23 -16.70
CA SER A 112 -8.07 -6.04 -17.07
C SER A 112 -7.50 -5.34 -15.85
N PHE A 113 -6.33 -4.74 -16.00
CA PHE A 113 -5.73 -3.94 -14.95
C PHE A 113 -6.44 -2.60 -14.78
N ILE A 114 -6.52 -2.14 -13.54
CA ILE A 114 -6.95 -0.80 -13.18
C ILE A 114 -5.67 0.06 -13.12
N GLU A 115 -5.31 0.64 -14.25
CA GLU A 115 -4.06 1.40 -14.42
C GLU A 115 -4.14 2.77 -13.74
N GLU A 116 -4.35 2.76 -12.44
CA GLU A 116 -4.33 3.93 -11.54
C GLU A 116 -3.19 3.74 -10.51
N PRO A 117 -1.90 3.95 -10.91
CA PRO A 117 -0.76 3.66 -10.04
C PRO A 117 -0.81 4.42 -8.72
N GLY A 118 -0.96 3.69 -7.63
CA GLY A 118 -1.14 4.22 -6.29
C GLY A 118 -0.34 3.49 -5.21
N CYS A 119 -0.62 3.86 -3.97
CA CYS A 119 0.12 3.37 -2.79
C CYS A 119 -0.13 1.88 -2.48
N GLU A 120 -1.19 1.28 -2.97
CA GLU A 120 -1.47 -0.16 -2.86
C GLU A 120 -0.30 -1.00 -3.41
N ALA A 121 0.40 -0.48 -4.41
CA ALA A 121 1.56 -1.12 -5.01
C ALA A 121 2.80 -1.21 -4.09
N TYR A 122 2.84 -0.47 -2.99
CA TYR A 122 3.95 -0.56 -2.02
C TYR A 122 3.85 -1.81 -1.15
N THR A 123 2.64 -2.35 -1.00
CA THR A 123 2.38 -3.52 -0.16
C THR A 123 3.11 -4.78 -0.65
N PRO A 124 3.13 -5.15 -1.94
CA PRO A 124 3.96 -6.25 -2.45
C PRO A 124 5.45 -6.11 -2.15
N LEU A 125 5.98 -4.89 -2.14
CA LEU A 125 7.38 -4.61 -1.80
C LEU A 125 7.62 -4.79 -0.30
N TRP A 126 6.72 -4.26 0.52
CA TRP A 126 6.80 -4.33 1.97
C TRP A 126 6.66 -5.77 2.49
N THR A 127 5.73 -6.55 1.95
CA THR A 127 5.46 -7.95 2.30
C THR A 127 6.50 -8.91 1.73
N ARG A 128 7.38 -8.45 0.82
CA ARG A 128 8.40 -9.25 0.13
C ARG A 128 7.81 -10.37 -0.73
N ILE A 129 6.68 -10.13 -1.36
CA ILE A 129 6.13 -11.06 -2.36
C ILE A 129 6.58 -10.72 -3.77
N ALA A 130 6.87 -9.45 -4.07
CA ALA A 130 7.42 -9.03 -5.36
C ALA A 130 8.76 -9.73 -5.64
N THR A 131 9.06 -9.97 -6.90
CA THR A 131 10.38 -10.41 -7.34
C THR A 131 11.33 -9.22 -7.45
N GLN A 132 12.66 -9.47 -7.38
CA GLN A 132 13.66 -8.42 -7.59
C GLN A 132 13.45 -7.73 -8.95
N ALA A 133 13.22 -8.50 -10.01
CA ALA A 133 13.02 -7.96 -11.36
C ALA A 133 11.78 -7.05 -11.47
N GLN A 134 10.68 -7.37 -10.79
CA GLN A 134 9.50 -6.51 -10.71
C GLN A 134 9.84 -5.20 -10.03
N VAL A 135 10.50 -5.24 -8.87
CA VAL A 135 10.89 -4.03 -8.14
C VAL A 135 11.88 -3.17 -8.95
N ASP A 136 12.88 -3.80 -9.59
CA ASP A 136 13.83 -3.10 -10.47
C ASP A 136 13.11 -2.34 -11.58
N SER A 137 12.08 -2.95 -12.17
CA SER A 137 11.29 -2.32 -13.25
C SER A 137 10.34 -1.21 -12.77
N MET A 138 9.96 -1.21 -11.48
CA MET A 138 9.16 -0.13 -10.86
C MET A 138 9.98 1.13 -10.55
N LEU A 139 11.30 1.01 -10.38
CA LEU A 139 12.14 2.12 -9.94
C LEU A 139 12.03 3.39 -10.78
N PRO A 140 11.99 3.33 -12.14
CA PRO A 140 11.84 4.55 -12.94
C PRO A 140 10.58 5.35 -12.56
N MET A 141 9.46 4.68 -12.32
CA MET A 141 8.22 5.33 -11.90
C MET A 141 8.29 5.84 -10.45
N LEU A 142 8.86 5.06 -9.53
CA LEU A 142 9.01 5.44 -8.12
C LEU A 142 9.96 6.62 -7.92
N GLN A 143 10.95 6.80 -8.80
CA GLN A 143 11.92 7.90 -8.77
C GLN A 143 11.52 9.10 -9.62
N ASP A 144 10.42 9.01 -10.37
CA ASP A 144 9.92 10.11 -11.17
C ASP A 144 9.34 11.22 -10.28
N THR A 145 9.90 12.42 -10.38
CA THR A 145 9.48 13.59 -9.62
C THR A 145 8.09 14.12 -9.99
N ALA A 146 7.61 13.79 -11.18
CA ALA A 146 6.25 14.08 -11.61
C ALA A 146 5.23 13.08 -11.05
N LYS A 147 5.67 11.93 -10.54
CA LYS A 147 4.80 10.82 -10.08
C LYS A 147 4.91 10.58 -8.57
N PHE A 148 5.95 9.85 -8.15
CA PHE A 148 6.08 9.36 -6.76
C PHE A 148 7.23 9.99 -5.97
N SER A 149 8.27 10.52 -6.64
CA SER A 149 9.40 11.20 -5.99
C SER A 149 9.13 12.70 -5.84
N THR A 150 7.96 13.04 -5.33
CA THR A 150 7.49 14.42 -5.10
C THR A 150 8.24 15.11 -3.96
N TYR A 151 7.91 16.36 -3.61
CA TYR A 151 8.57 17.08 -2.52
C TYR A 151 8.53 16.30 -1.21
N ILE A 152 7.37 15.78 -0.79
CA ILE A 152 7.32 14.66 0.16
C ILE A 152 7.08 13.40 -0.67
N PRO A 153 7.94 12.36 -0.61
CA PRO A 153 7.85 11.21 -1.48
C PRO A 153 6.66 10.30 -1.14
N PHE A 154 6.22 9.58 -2.16
CA PHE A 154 5.21 8.52 -2.08
C PHE A 154 3.80 9.00 -1.76
N PRO A 155 3.22 9.88 -2.64
CA PRO A 155 1.80 10.19 -2.59
C PRO A 155 0.93 8.94 -2.76
N THR A 156 -0.33 9.04 -2.35
CA THR A 156 -1.28 7.92 -2.43
C THR A 156 -1.70 7.56 -3.86
N ILE A 157 -1.44 8.42 -4.82
CA ILE A 157 -1.60 8.20 -6.26
C ILE A 157 -0.50 8.96 -6.99
N ALA A 158 -0.09 8.51 -8.17
CA ALA A 158 0.87 9.23 -8.99
C ALA A 158 0.44 10.70 -9.20
N ALA A 159 1.36 11.66 -8.94
CA ALA A 159 1.00 13.08 -8.91
C ALA A 159 0.66 13.67 -10.28
N ASP A 160 0.97 12.97 -11.37
CA ASP A 160 0.55 13.30 -12.75
C ASP A 160 -0.79 12.68 -13.14
N ASN A 161 -1.44 11.93 -12.25
CA ASN A 161 -2.76 11.37 -12.51
C ASN A 161 -3.79 12.50 -12.72
N PRO A 162 -4.63 12.46 -13.77
CA PRO A 162 -5.62 13.52 -14.04
C PRO A 162 -6.62 13.74 -12.89
N LYS A 163 -6.83 12.76 -12.03
CA LYS A 163 -7.73 12.85 -10.86
C LYS A 163 -7.00 13.20 -9.58
N TYR A 164 -5.67 13.42 -9.65
CA TYR A 164 -4.87 13.81 -8.49
C TYR A 164 -5.41 15.08 -7.83
N ASN A 165 -5.52 15.04 -6.50
CA ASN A 165 -5.95 16.18 -5.71
C ASN A 165 -5.05 16.32 -4.46
N PRO A 166 -4.22 17.36 -4.33
CA PRO A 166 -3.26 17.52 -3.23
C PRO A 166 -3.91 17.64 -1.84
N ARG A 167 -5.24 17.80 -1.77
CA ARG A 167 -6.02 17.81 -0.52
C ARG A 167 -7.14 16.76 -0.52
N GLY A 168 -7.10 15.83 -1.46
CA GLY A 168 -8.17 14.86 -1.75
C GLY A 168 -8.20 13.64 -0.86
N TYR A 169 -7.58 13.65 0.32
CA TYR A 169 -7.54 12.56 1.30
C TYR A 169 -6.71 11.37 0.78
N TRP A 170 -7.30 10.33 0.19
CA TRP A 170 -6.59 9.21 -0.45
C TRP A 170 -6.37 9.41 -1.96
N ARG A 171 -6.52 10.63 -2.47
CA ARG A 171 -6.39 11.00 -3.89
C ARG A 171 -5.17 11.89 -4.17
N GLY A 172 -4.13 11.81 -3.35
CA GLY A 172 -2.90 12.60 -3.53
C GLY A 172 -2.06 12.77 -2.27
N PRO A 173 -2.62 13.21 -1.12
CA PRO A 173 -1.86 13.47 0.10
C PRO A 173 -0.97 12.32 0.54
N ILE A 174 0.07 12.68 1.30
CA ILE A 174 1.01 11.76 1.92
C ILE A 174 0.36 11.13 3.15
N TRP A 175 0.36 9.83 3.21
CA TRP A 175 0.02 9.03 4.37
C TRP A 175 1.27 8.29 4.86
N LEU A 176 1.71 8.58 6.09
CA LEU A 176 3.04 8.16 6.56
C LEU A 176 3.24 6.65 6.65
N ASP A 177 2.19 5.88 6.86
CA ASP A 177 2.24 4.42 6.80
C ASP A 177 2.54 3.92 5.39
N GLN A 178 1.91 4.50 4.37
CA GLN A 178 2.16 4.16 2.97
C GLN A 178 3.57 4.56 2.54
N THR A 179 3.99 5.76 2.94
CA THR A 179 5.39 6.21 2.76
C THR A 179 6.37 5.24 3.42
N TYR A 180 6.08 4.77 4.65
CA TYR A 180 6.89 3.77 5.33
C TYR A 180 6.91 2.43 4.57
N PHE A 181 5.78 1.97 4.04
CA PHE A 181 5.73 0.74 3.25
C PHE A 181 6.60 0.84 2.01
N ALA A 182 6.55 1.96 1.28
CA ALA A 182 7.42 2.20 0.12
C ALA A 182 8.90 2.19 0.52
N ILE A 183 9.30 3.00 1.51
CA ILE A 183 10.70 3.09 1.98
C ILE A 183 11.19 1.74 2.50
N ARG A 184 10.36 1.05 3.29
CA ARG A 184 10.71 -0.28 3.80
C ARG A 184 10.77 -1.31 2.69
N GLY A 185 9.87 -1.21 1.72
CA GLY A 185 9.87 -2.02 0.51
C GLY A 185 11.20 -1.89 -0.23
N LEU A 186 11.63 -0.68 -0.56
CA LEU A 186 12.93 -0.43 -1.21
C LEU A 186 14.09 -1.08 -0.45
N ARG A 187 14.12 -0.97 0.89
CA ARG A 187 15.15 -1.62 1.71
C ARG A 187 15.11 -3.15 1.63
N ASN A 188 13.91 -3.73 1.51
CA ASN A 188 13.76 -5.18 1.42
C ASN A 188 14.44 -5.76 0.18
N TYR A 189 14.60 -4.94 -0.88
CA TYR A 189 15.23 -5.30 -2.16
C TYR A 189 16.61 -4.65 -2.36
N GLY A 190 17.25 -4.18 -1.28
CA GLY A 190 18.64 -3.71 -1.31
C GLY A 190 18.84 -2.23 -1.67
N TYR A 191 17.79 -1.48 -2.01
CA TYR A 191 17.87 -0.05 -2.34
C TYR A 191 18.00 0.84 -1.10
N ASN A 192 19.01 0.52 -0.29
CA ASN A 192 19.20 1.15 1.03
C ASN A 192 19.51 2.63 0.94
N GLN A 193 20.38 3.03 0.00
CA GLN A 193 20.75 4.43 -0.17
C GLN A 193 19.55 5.28 -0.56
N LEU A 194 18.77 4.83 -1.58
CA LEU A 194 17.56 5.50 -2.02
C LEU A 194 16.53 5.62 -0.89
N ALA A 195 16.36 4.55 -0.12
CA ALA A 195 15.46 4.56 1.03
C ALA A 195 15.93 5.49 2.15
N ASP A 196 17.26 5.67 2.35
CA ASP A 196 17.82 6.64 3.29
C ASP A 196 17.58 8.08 2.80
N GLU A 197 17.75 8.34 1.51
CA GLU A 197 17.46 9.64 0.89
C GLU A 197 16.00 10.04 1.07
N TYR A 198 15.05 9.14 0.76
CA TYR A 198 13.63 9.39 0.97
C TYR A 198 13.25 9.55 2.44
N THR A 199 13.88 8.78 3.33
CA THR A 199 13.67 8.95 4.78
C THR A 199 14.10 10.36 5.23
N LEU A 200 15.25 10.84 4.77
CA LEU A 200 15.72 12.20 5.07
C LEU A 200 14.77 13.26 4.52
N GLN A 201 14.28 13.09 3.29
CA GLN A 201 13.31 14.02 2.71
C GLN A 201 12.04 14.13 3.56
N VAL A 202 11.52 13.01 4.06
CA VAL A 202 10.35 13.01 4.97
C VAL A 202 10.66 13.82 6.23
N PHE A 203 11.76 13.51 6.93
CA PHE A 203 12.11 14.21 8.19
C PHE A 203 12.41 15.68 8.00
N ASP A 204 13.01 16.06 6.87
CA ASP A 204 13.39 17.45 6.62
C ASP A 204 12.24 18.32 6.13
N ARG A 205 11.23 17.73 5.47
CA ARG A 205 10.24 18.49 4.72
C ARG A 205 8.81 18.44 5.30
N LEU A 206 8.51 17.54 6.25
CA LEU A 206 7.23 17.55 6.94
C LEU A 206 7.11 18.78 7.83
N SER A 207 6.12 19.62 7.54
CA SER A 207 5.86 20.85 8.30
C SER A 207 5.52 20.55 9.76
N GLY A 208 6.20 21.21 10.66
CA GLY A 208 5.99 21.12 12.10
C GLY A 208 6.71 19.97 12.79
N LEU A 209 7.33 19.04 12.06
CA LEU A 209 8.00 17.89 12.69
C LEU A 209 9.22 18.34 13.52
N LYS A 210 10.04 19.26 12.99
CA LYS A 210 11.22 19.79 13.67
C LYS A 210 10.87 20.79 14.79
N GLU A 211 9.74 21.43 14.67
CA GLU A 211 9.21 22.40 15.62
C GLU A 211 8.42 21.75 16.76
N GLY A 212 8.28 20.43 16.78
CA GLY A 212 7.52 19.69 17.78
C GLY A 212 6.02 19.90 17.70
N ALA A 213 5.50 20.29 16.54
CA ALA A 213 4.06 20.43 16.33
C ALA A 213 3.36 19.06 16.28
N PRO A 214 2.04 19.01 16.54
CA PRO A 214 1.29 17.77 16.47
C PRO A 214 1.40 17.08 15.11
N ILE A 215 1.52 15.77 15.12
CA ILE A 215 1.48 14.95 13.91
C ILE A 215 0.05 14.89 13.40
N HIS A 216 -0.13 15.17 12.11
CA HIS A 216 -1.42 15.19 11.44
C HIS A 216 -1.72 13.87 10.74
N GLU A 217 -2.98 13.70 10.39
CA GLU A 217 -3.52 12.53 9.72
C GLU A 217 -2.85 12.30 8.35
N ASN A 218 -2.67 13.36 7.56
CA ASN A 218 -1.92 13.34 6.31
C ASN A 218 -1.25 14.68 6.02
N TYR A 219 -0.46 14.72 4.94
CA TYR A 219 0.37 15.87 4.59
C TYR A 219 0.29 16.19 3.10
N GLY A 220 0.50 17.46 2.77
CA GLY A 220 0.53 17.92 1.39
C GLY A 220 1.75 17.41 0.64
N THR A 221 1.53 16.81 -0.51
CA THR A 221 2.55 16.18 -1.36
C THR A 221 3.64 17.14 -1.83
N HIS A 222 3.28 18.38 -2.17
CA HIS A 222 4.19 19.37 -2.75
C HIS A 222 4.71 20.39 -1.75
N THR A 223 4.14 20.45 -0.55
CA THR A 223 4.45 21.48 0.45
C THR A 223 4.86 20.93 1.81
N GLY A 224 4.53 19.66 2.09
CA GLY A 224 4.65 19.08 3.41
C GLY A 224 3.67 19.66 4.43
N GLU A 225 2.70 20.49 4.00
CA GLU A 225 1.72 21.10 4.92
C GLU A 225 0.89 20.05 5.66
N ARG A 226 0.53 20.41 6.87
CA ARG A 226 -0.29 19.54 7.75
C ARG A 226 -1.75 19.59 7.30
N LEU A 227 -2.36 18.43 7.08
CA LEU A 227 -3.74 18.28 6.63
C LEU A 227 -4.56 17.47 7.62
N LYS A 228 -5.88 17.69 7.63
CA LYS A 228 -6.87 16.97 8.42
C LYS A 228 -6.63 17.05 9.94
N ALA A 229 -6.91 15.95 10.67
CA ALA A 229 -6.89 15.95 12.11
C ALA A 229 -5.48 16.06 12.72
N PRO A 230 -5.24 16.95 13.72
CA PRO A 230 -4.02 16.95 14.51
C PRO A 230 -4.04 15.82 15.56
N HIS A 231 -2.86 15.55 16.16
CA HIS A 231 -2.68 14.53 17.20
C HIS A 231 -3.06 13.11 16.74
N PHE A 232 -2.76 12.78 15.49
CA PHE A 232 -3.10 11.50 14.88
C PHE A 232 -2.03 10.46 15.25
N SER A 233 -2.18 9.84 16.41
CA SER A 233 -1.12 9.09 17.11
C SER A 233 -0.57 7.90 16.33
N TRP A 234 -1.38 7.15 15.61
CA TRP A 234 -0.89 5.99 14.85
C TRP A 234 0.01 6.37 13.64
N ARG A 235 -0.02 7.63 13.19
CA ARG A 235 0.95 8.16 12.21
C ARG A 235 2.34 8.42 12.80
N SER A 236 2.46 8.43 14.12
CA SER A 236 3.76 8.54 14.78
C SER A 236 4.60 7.27 14.66
N SER A 237 3.96 6.10 14.60
CA SER A 237 4.65 4.81 14.51
C SER A 237 5.54 4.69 13.26
N PRO A 238 5.08 5.01 12.04
CA PRO A 238 5.94 5.03 10.85
C PRO A 238 7.16 5.94 10.99
N LEU A 239 7.00 7.14 11.57
CA LEU A 239 8.13 8.05 11.82
C LEU A 239 9.14 7.42 12.77
N LEU A 240 8.69 6.84 13.89
CA LEU A 240 9.58 6.14 14.82
C LEU A 240 10.30 4.96 14.16
N MET A 241 9.60 4.15 13.37
CA MET A 241 10.19 3.02 12.65
C MET A 241 11.21 3.46 11.57
N MET A 242 11.02 4.60 10.94
CA MET A 242 11.99 5.18 10.01
C MET A 242 13.20 5.75 10.74
N TYR A 243 13.00 6.42 11.88
CA TYR A 243 14.04 7.03 12.69
C TYR A 243 14.98 6.00 13.33
N ASP A 244 14.42 4.97 14.00
CA ASP A 244 15.19 3.95 14.71
C ASP A 244 16.24 3.27 13.82
N ARG A 245 15.90 2.98 12.57
CA ARG A 245 16.85 2.40 11.61
C ARG A 245 17.98 3.31 11.20
N LYS A 246 17.77 4.62 11.18
CA LYS A 246 18.83 5.60 10.89
C LYS A 246 19.79 5.70 12.07
N SER A 247 19.29 5.73 13.30
CA SER A 247 20.10 5.79 14.51
C SER A 247 20.98 4.54 14.69
N THR A 248 20.46 3.36 14.39
CA THR A 248 21.19 2.08 14.47
C THR A 248 22.36 2.03 13.48
N ARG A 249 22.26 2.66 12.29
CA ARG A 249 23.35 2.70 11.31
C ARG A 249 24.42 3.75 11.65
N LEU A 250 24.03 4.88 12.22
CA LEU A 250 24.99 5.90 12.67
C LEU A 250 25.85 5.37 13.83
N ASN A 251 25.30 4.50 14.69
CA ASN A 251 26.03 3.87 15.79
C ASN A 251 26.89 2.67 15.36
N SER A 252 26.68 2.10 14.17
CA SER A 252 27.50 0.98 13.64
C SER A 252 28.70 1.43 12.78
N SER A 253 28.89 2.72 12.60
CA SER A 253 30.01 3.31 11.86
C SER A 253 31.07 3.97 12.76
N HIS A 254 31.12 3.58 14.05
CA HIS A 254 32.16 3.96 15.01
C HIS A 254 32.93 2.76 15.53
#